data_a879dab33e88bc60048a86e16098ac98
#
_entry.id   a879dab33e88bc60048a86e16098ac98
#
_cell.length_a   1.000
_cell.length_b   1.000
_cell.length_c   1.000
_cell.angle_alpha   90.00
_cell.angle_beta   90.00
_cell.angle_gamma   90.00
#
_symmetry.space_group_name_H-M   'P 1'
#
loop_
_entity.id
_entity.type
_entity.pdbx_description
1 polymer ?
#
loop_
_entity_poly.entity_id
_entity_poly.type
_entity_poly.pdbx_seq_one_letter_code
_entity_poly.pdbx_strand_id
1 'polypeptide(L)'
;KNNQSDKAADDINELRKRAHASEVKASNMNIDLILDEQMRELYFEDFRVVTLMRLGKLVERTQEHNPRGENVGNNQNLLPIPYPEIERNIFGKIEQNPEY
;
A
#
# COMPACT_ATOMS: atom_id res chain seq x y z
N LYS A 1 -17.53 3.66 -2.35
CA LYS A 1 -17.00 3.17 -1.05
C LYS A 1 -18.15 2.48 -0.36
N ASN A 2 -18.16 1.13 -0.37
CA ASN A 2 -19.14 0.38 0.39
C ASN A 2 -18.79 0.51 1.87
N ASN A 3 -19.67 1.15 2.65
CA ASN A 3 -19.51 1.25 4.09
C ASN A 3 -19.87 -0.11 4.71
N GLN A 4 -18.94 -1.06 4.71
CA GLN A 4 -19.12 -2.42 5.21
C GLN A 4 -18.17 -2.69 6.39
N SER A 5 -18.07 -1.72 7.29
CA SER A 5 -17.14 -1.78 8.43
C SER A 5 -17.39 -3.00 9.32
N ASP A 6 -18.66 -3.41 9.47
CA ASP A 6 -19.01 -4.59 10.28
C ASP A 6 -18.42 -5.87 9.64
N LYS A 7 -18.64 -6.08 8.36
CA LYS A 7 -18.07 -7.24 7.64
C LYS A 7 -16.55 -7.24 7.63
N ALA A 8 -15.95 -6.07 7.44
CA ALA A 8 -14.49 -5.94 7.49
C ALA A 8 -13.94 -6.26 8.89
N ALA A 9 -14.66 -5.86 9.96
CA ALA A 9 -14.27 -6.21 11.32
C ALA A 9 -14.41 -7.71 11.57
N ASP A 10 -15.48 -8.35 11.07
CA ASP A 10 -15.67 -9.79 11.18
C ASP A 10 -14.53 -10.56 10.49
N ASP A 11 -14.18 -10.19 9.25
CA ASP A 11 -13.10 -10.82 8.50
C ASP A 11 -11.73 -10.67 9.23
N ILE A 12 -11.43 -9.48 9.71
CA ILE A 12 -10.19 -9.22 10.47
C ILE A 12 -10.20 -9.98 11.79
N ASN A 13 -11.32 -10.06 12.48
CA ASN A 13 -11.42 -10.75 13.77
C ASN A 13 -11.26 -12.27 13.63
N GLU A 14 -11.62 -12.88 12.51
CA GLU A 14 -11.30 -14.29 12.25
C GLU A 14 -9.77 -14.53 12.19
N LEU A 15 -9.03 -13.64 11.54
CA LEU A 15 -7.56 -13.71 11.51
C LEU A 15 -6.97 -13.49 12.91
N ARG A 16 -7.46 -12.47 13.63
CA ARG A 16 -6.99 -12.11 14.97
C ARG A 16 -7.29 -13.19 16.00
N LYS A 17 -8.43 -13.86 15.91
CA LYS A 17 -8.79 -15.00 16.75
C LYS A 17 -7.84 -16.17 16.56
N ARG A 18 -7.48 -16.49 15.32
CA ARG A 18 -6.46 -17.51 15.01
C ARG A 18 -5.10 -17.16 15.64
N ALA A 19 -4.73 -15.88 15.61
CA ALA A 19 -3.49 -15.37 16.20
C ALA A 19 -3.55 -15.12 17.71
N HIS A 20 -4.66 -15.47 18.38
CA HIS A 20 -4.92 -15.18 19.80
C HIS A 20 -4.81 -13.68 20.15
N ALA A 21 -5.10 -12.79 19.21
CA ALA A 21 -5.10 -11.34 19.41
C ALA A 21 -6.50 -10.83 19.79
N SER A 22 -6.54 -9.66 20.43
CA SER A 22 -7.81 -9.02 20.84
C SER A 22 -8.63 -8.59 19.62
N GLU A 23 -9.95 -8.69 19.72
CA GLU A 23 -10.88 -8.27 18.67
C GLU A 23 -10.86 -6.76 18.42
N VAL A 24 -11.18 -6.39 17.18
CA VAL A 24 -11.31 -5.00 16.71
C VAL A 24 -12.80 -4.70 16.51
N LYS A 25 -13.25 -3.54 16.97
CA LYS A 25 -14.62 -3.06 16.76
C LYS A 25 -14.78 -2.46 15.37
N ALA A 26 -15.95 -2.61 14.77
CA ALA A 26 -16.29 -2.01 13.48
C ALA A 26 -16.10 -0.48 13.45
N SER A 27 -16.31 0.20 14.58
CA SER A 27 -16.05 1.65 14.70
C SER A 27 -14.59 2.06 14.52
N ASN A 28 -13.66 1.12 14.70
CA ASN A 28 -12.22 1.34 14.58
C ASN A 28 -11.68 0.92 13.20
N MET A 29 -12.54 0.35 12.35
CA MET A 29 -12.14 -0.10 11.03
C MET A 29 -11.81 1.07 10.11
N ASN A 30 -10.57 1.10 9.65
CA ASN A 30 -10.07 2.05 8.67
C ASN A 30 -9.00 1.37 7.80
N ILE A 31 -8.56 2.07 6.75
CA ILE A 31 -7.59 1.52 5.81
C ILE A 31 -6.23 1.25 6.47
N ASP A 32 -5.82 2.07 7.41
CA ASP A 32 -4.52 1.93 8.06
C ASP A 32 -4.48 0.69 8.96
N LEU A 33 -5.56 0.41 9.69
CA LEU A 33 -5.70 -0.83 10.47
C LEU A 33 -5.65 -2.06 9.56
N ILE A 34 -6.34 -2.03 8.41
CA ILE A 34 -6.32 -3.14 7.44
C ILE A 34 -4.90 -3.35 6.90
N LEU A 35 -4.20 -2.28 6.58
CA LEU A 35 -2.81 -2.35 6.14
C LEU A 35 -1.86 -2.90 7.21
N ASP A 36 -2.12 -2.60 8.47
CA ASP A 36 -1.32 -3.13 9.57
C ASP A 36 -1.57 -4.63 9.81
N GLU A 37 -2.84 -5.06 9.74
CA GLU A 37 -3.16 -6.50 9.81
C GLU A 37 -2.59 -7.25 8.61
N GLN A 38 -2.69 -6.71 7.40
CA GLN A 38 -2.07 -7.29 6.22
C GLN A 38 -0.54 -7.46 6.40
N MET A 39 0.13 -6.47 6.98
CA MET A 39 1.57 -6.56 7.25
C MET A 39 1.91 -7.65 8.25
N ARG A 40 1.09 -7.85 9.29
CA ARG A 40 1.31 -8.88 10.30
C ARG A 40 1.07 -10.28 9.74
N GLU A 41 0.02 -10.42 8.93
CA GLU A 41 -0.41 -11.72 8.38
C GLU A 41 0.46 -12.18 7.20
N LEU A 42 0.82 -11.26 6.30
CA LEU A 42 1.49 -11.56 5.04
C LEU A 42 2.94 -11.07 5.01
N TYR A 43 3.60 -11.03 6.17
CA TYR A 43 5.00 -10.64 6.25
C TYR A 43 5.88 -11.53 5.36
N PHE A 44 6.60 -10.92 4.41
CA PHE A 44 7.37 -11.56 3.33
C PHE A 44 6.55 -12.30 2.24
N GLU A 45 5.23 -12.34 2.32
CA GLU A 45 4.38 -13.01 1.32
C GLU A 45 3.70 -12.02 0.38
N ASP A 46 3.52 -10.75 0.80
CA ASP A 46 2.83 -9.70 0.01
C ASP A 46 3.81 -8.69 -0.58
N PHE A 47 3.49 -8.24 -1.80
CA PHE A 47 4.14 -7.09 -2.45
C PHE A 47 3.62 -5.78 -1.87
N ARG A 48 3.96 -5.51 -0.61
CA ARG A 48 3.46 -4.37 0.15
C ARG A 48 3.63 -3.02 -0.56
N VAL A 49 4.76 -2.82 -1.23
CA VAL A 49 5.02 -1.58 -1.99
C VAL A 49 3.93 -1.33 -3.02
N VAL A 50 3.54 -2.35 -3.80
CA VAL A 50 2.50 -2.26 -4.82
C VAL A 50 1.14 -1.92 -4.20
N THR A 51 0.80 -2.55 -3.07
CA THR A 51 -0.43 -2.26 -2.34
C THR A 51 -0.47 -0.81 -1.84
N LEU A 52 0.63 -0.32 -1.27
CA LEU A 52 0.75 1.06 -0.78
C LEU A 52 0.71 2.08 -1.93
N MET A 53 1.38 1.81 -3.05
CA MET A 53 1.32 2.64 -4.26
C MET A 53 -0.12 2.75 -4.79
N ARG A 54 -0.80 1.62 -4.96
CA ARG A 54 -2.20 1.57 -5.43
C ARG A 54 -3.16 2.36 -4.55
N LEU A 55 -2.92 2.42 -3.26
CA LEU A 55 -3.73 3.14 -2.29
C LEU A 55 -3.28 4.60 -2.07
N GLY A 56 -2.18 5.03 -2.70
CA GLY A 56 -1.58 6.34 -2.49
C GLY A 56 -1.02 6.54 -1.07
N LYS A 57 -0.66 5.45 -0.40
CA LYS A 57 -0.18 5.44 0.98
C LYS A 57 1.32 5.18 1.12
N LEU A 58 2.05 5.02 0.02
CA LEU A 58 3.47 4.65 0.07
C LEU A 58 4.30 5.71 0.81
N VAL A 59 4.21 6.96 0.39
CA VAL A 59 5.04 8.05 0.94
C VAL A 59 4.72 8.25 2.42
N GLU A 60 3.44 8.51 2.74
CA GLU A 60 2.96 8.76 4.09
C GLU A 60 3.42 7.66 5.06
N ARG A 61 3.10 6.41 4.76
CA ARG A 61 3.43 5.29 5.67
C ARG A 61 4.93 4.96 5.71
N THR A 62 5.67 5.21 4.63
CA THR A 62 7.11 5.02 4.65
C THR A 62 7.79 6.07 5.53
N GLN A 63 7.38 7.32 5.44
CA GLN A 63 7.91 8.40 6.29
C GLN A 63 7.54 8.20 7.77
N GLU A 64 6.32 7.74 8.05
CA GLU A 64 5.83 7.52 9.42
C GLU A 64 6.51 6.33 10.12
N HIS A 65 6.72 5.23 9.40
CA HIS A 65 7.13 3.96 10.02
C HIS A 65 8.58 3.54 9.73
N ASN A 66 9.27 4.23 8.80
CA ASN A 66 10.66 3.92 8.47
C ASN A 66 11.56 5.11 8.84
N PRO A 67 12.47 4.96 9.82
CA PRO A 67 13.40 6.02 10.20
C PRO A 67 14.29 6.55 9.07
N ARG A 68 14.42 5.79 7.96
CA ARG A 68 15.17 6.18 6.77
C ARG A 68 14.26 6.63 5.62
N GLY A 69 12.96 6.76 5.88
CA GLY A 69 11.94 7.09 4.88
C GLY A 69 11.79 8.57 4.58
N GLU A 70 12.52 9.44 5.25
CA GLU A 70 12.42 10.92 5.11
C GLU A 70 12.61 11.43 3.67
N ASN A 71 13.41 10.73 2.86
CA ASN A 71 13.72 11.09 1.47
C ASN A 71 12.76 10.46 0.44
N VAL A 72 11.73 9.74 0.89
CA VAL A 72 10.74 9.16 -0.01
C VAL A 72 9.78 10.26 -0.45
N GLY A 73 9.70 10.52 -1.75
CA GLY A 73 8.85 11.56 -2.36
C GLY A 73 7.67 11.01 -3.17
N ASN A 74 6.82 11.91 -3.65
CA ASN A 74 5.60 11.55 -4.39
C ASN A 74 5.88 10.86 -5.74
N ASN A 75 7.04 11.11 -6.36
CA ASN A 75 7.47 10.42 -7.56
C ASN A 75 7.50 8.89 -7.38
N GLN A 76 7.83 8.41 -6.18
CA GLN A 76 7.91 6.98 -5.88
C GLN A 76 6.53 6.28 -5.76
N ASN A 77 5.42 7.01 -5.84
CA ASN A 77 4.09 6.42 -6.01
C ASN A 77 3.88 5.79 -7.40
N LEU A 78 4.73 6.11 -8.36
CA LEU A 78 4.75 5.52 -9.70
C LEU A 78 6.15 4.96 -9.97
N LEU A 79 6.23 3.87 -10.73
CA LEU A 79 7.52 3.38 -11.20
C LEU A 79 7.96 4.19 -12.43
N PRO A 80 9.26 4.46 -12.61
CA PRO A 80 9.74 5.07 -13.84
C PRO A 80 9.50 4.13 -15.03
N ILE A 81 9.16 4.70 -16.18
CA ILE A 81 9.12 3.94 -17.42
C ILE A 81 10.58 3.64 -17.82
N PRO A 82 10.95 2.38 -18.09
CA PRO A 82 12.31 2.04 -18.49
C PRO A 82 12.75 2.85 -19.70
N TYR A 83 13.92 3.49 -19.63
CA TYR A 83 14.41 4.35 -20.70
C TYR A 83 14.43 3.68 -22.08
N PRO A 84 14.81 2.38 -22.24
CA PRO A 84 14.71 1.70 -23.52
C PRO A 84 13.30 1.66 -24.13
N GLU A 85 12.25 1.67 -23.32
CA GLU A 85 10.86 1.70 -23.82
C GLU A 85 10.52 3.06 -24.39
N ILE A 86 11.05 4.12 -23.82
CA ILE A 86 10.88 5.49 -24.31
C ILE A 86 11.64 5.67 -25.64
N GLU A 87 12.92 5.27 -25.69
CA GLU A 87 13.77 5.47 -26.87
C GLU A 87 13.35 4.63 -28.08
N ARG A 88 12.95 3.37 -27.85
CA ARG A 88 12.63 2.43 -28.93
C ARG A 88 11.22 2.57 -29.48
N ASN A 89 10.39 3.39 -28.86
CA ASN A 89 9.05 3.61 -29.35
C ASN A 89 9.04 4.51 -30.59
N ILE A 90 8.88 3.88 -31.75
CA ILE A 90 8.84 4.56 -33.05
C ILE A 90 7.42 5.03 -33.43
N PHE A 91 6.39 4.64 -32.68
CA PHE A 91 4.99 4.90 -33.02
C PHE A 91 4.41 6.14 -32.34
N GLY A 92 5.14 6.75 -31.40
CA GLY A 92 4.72 7.94 -30.70
C GLY A 92 5.66 8.34 -29.57
N LYS A 93 5.50 9.54 -29.06
CA LYS A 93 6.27 10.02 -27.90
C LYS A 93 5.69 9.43 -26.62
N ILE A 94 6.48 8.67 -25.87
CA ILE A 94 6.18 8.28 -24.50
C ILE A 94 6.85 9.31 -23.58
N GLU A 95 6.05 9.93 -22.72
CA GLU A 95 6.57 10.84 -21.70
C GLU A 95 6.84 10.04 -20.42
N GLN A 96 7.93 10.36 -19.75
CA GLN A 96 8.28 9.78 -18.47
C GLN A 96 7.27 10.18 -17.38
N ASN A 97 7.08 9.35 -16.36
CA ASN A 97 6.31 9.70 -15.19
C ASN A 97 6.91 10.96 -14.52
N PRO A 98 6.06 11.80 -13.88
CA PRO A 98 6.53 13.04 -13.25
C PRO A 98 7.70 12.82 -12.29
N GLU A 99 8.64 13.76 -12.30
CA GLU A 99 9.79 13.82 -11.39
C GLU A 99 10.86 12.73 -11.59
N TYR A 100 10.84 12.03 -12.77
CA TYR A 100 11.91 11.13 -13.20
C TYR A 100 12.68 11.68 -14.40
#